data_d755776ed6bfa58bdc02cc0568f09cb8
#
_entry.id   d755776ed6bfa58bdc02cc0568f09cb8
#
_cell.length_a   1.000
_cell.length_b   1.000
_cell.length_c   1.000
_cell.angle_alpha   90.00
_cell.angle_beta   90.00
_cell.angle_gamma   90.00
#
_symmetry.space_group_name_H-M   'P 1'
#
loop_
_entity.id
_entity.type
_entity.pdbx_description
1 polymer ?
#
loop_
_entity_poly.entity_id
_entity_poly.type
_entity_poly.pdbx_seq_one_letter_code
_entity_poly.pdbx_strand_id
1 'polypeptide(L)'
;MKTAVVTGGGSGIGRAVADRLRADGYHVATIDMNPSEDEFAQRADVTDRAQVDAALSAIRAQLGPVTVLVNAAGLDGFKRFTDITYDEWQRVIDVNLNGVFHCIQAVLPDMVDAGWGRIVNISSSSTHSGTPHMSHYVAAKSAVNGLTKSLALEYGPAGITVNAVPPGFIDTPMLRGAEARGRIRDVQATIDATPVRRMGKPEDIAAACAFLISDEAGYITGQILGVNGGRNT
;
A
#
# COMPACT_ATOMS: atom_id res chain seq x y z
N MET A 1 12.15 -12.84 15.66
CA MET A 1 10.94 -12.14 15.22
C MET A 1 11.19 -11.58 13.82
N LYS A 2 10.19 -11.51 12.95
CA LYS A 2 10.33 -10.98 11.58
C LYS A 2 10.15 -9.45 11.59
N THR A 3 10.98 -8.73 10.84
CA THR A 3 10.89 -7.26 10.72
C THR A 3 10.00 -6.87 9.55
N ALA A 4 9.00 -6.04 9.83
CA ALA A 4 8.06 -5.49 8.86
C ALA A 4 8.26 -3.98 8.69
N VAL A 5 8.20 -3.51 7.46
CA VAL A 5 8.16 -2.09 7.12
C VAL A 5 6.83 -1.76 6.46
N VAL A 6 6.17 -0.71 6.94
CA VAL A 6 4.93 -0.20 6.36
C VAL A 6 5.15 1.24 5.91
N THR A 7 5.08 1.50 4.60
CA THR A 7 5.10 2.88 4.09
C THR A 7 3.72 3.52 4.22
N GLY A 8 3.66 4.84 4.41
CA GLY A 8 2.40 5.53 4.69
C GLY A 8 1.83 5.18 6.08
N GLY A 9 2.70 4.75 7.01
CA GLY A 9 2.30 4.26 8.32
C GLY A 9 1.87 5.33 9.34
N GLY A 10 1.95 6.60 8.98
CA GLY A 10 1.53 7.70 9.86
C GLY A 10 0.01 7.83 10.01
N SER A 11 -0.78 7.30 9.07
CA SER A 11 -2.25 7.43 9.11
C SER A 11 -2.98 6.34 8.32
N GLY A 12 -4.31 6.32 8.43
CA GLY A 12 -5.21 5.54 7.59
C GLY A 12 -4.89 4.05 7.51
N ILE A 13 -4.87 3.50 6.30
CA ILE A 13 -4.63 2.07 6.06
C ILE A 13 -3.24 1.64 6.54
N GLY A 14 -2.19 2.42 6.22
CA GLY A 14 -0.83 2.08 6.63
C GLY A 14 -0.69 1.99 8.15
N ARG A 15 -1.29 2.92 8.90
CA ARG A 15 -1.32 2.89 10.37
C ARG A 15 -2.01 1.64 10.89
N ALA A 16 -3.21 1.35 10.39
CA ALA A 16 -3.96 0.17 10.83
C ALA A 16 -3.21 -1.15 10.54
N VAL A 17 -2.51 -1.23 9.39
CA VAL A 17 -1.66 -2.38 9.06
C VAL A 17 -0.49 -2.48 10.05
N ALA A 18 0.19 -1.36 10.33
CA ALA A 18 1.30 -1.36 11.28
C ALA A 18 0.86 -1.82 12.68
N ASP A 19 -0.27 -1.30 13.17
CA ASP A 19 -0.82 -1.66 14.48
C ASP A 19 -1.24 -3.15 14.52
N ARG A 20 -1.84 -3.66 13.45
CA ARG A 20 -2.21 -5.07 13.33
C ARG A 20 -0.97 -5.97 13.34
N LEU A 21 0.06 -5.67 12.57
CA LEU A 21 1.27 -6.48 12.53
C LEU A 21 2.03 -6.47 13.88
N ARG A 22 2.02 -5.36 14.62
CA ARG A 22 2.54 -5.32 15.98
C ARG A 22 1.77 -6.26 16.91
N ALA A 23 0.44 -6.25 16.84
CA ALA A 23 -0.41 -7.15 17.62
C ALA A 23 -0.18 -8.62 17.26
N ASP A 24 0.16 -8.92 16.01
CA ASP A 24 0.49 -10.26 15.52
C ASP A 24 1.96 -10.67 15.84
N GLY A 25 2.74 -9.82 16.54
CA GLY A 25 4.09 -10.14 17.05
C GLY A 25 5.24 -9.84 16.09
N TYR A 26 5.04 -9.01 15.07
CA TYR A 26 6.12 -8.52 14.21
C TYR A 26 6.86 -7.34 14.86
N HIS A 27 8.16 -7.19 14.58
CA HIS A 27 8.84 -5.91 14.78
C HIS A 27 8.47 -4.99 13.65
N VAL A 28 7.78 -3.89 13.92
CA VAL A 28 7.20 -3.02 12.88
C VAL A 28 7.81 -1.63 12.92
N ALA A 29 8.47 -1.25 11.82
CA ALA A 29 8.85 0.11 11.53
C ALA A 29 7.89 0.73 10.49
N THR A 30 7.73 2.05 10.54
CA THR A 30 6.94 2.79 9.56
C THR A 30 7.80 3.84 8.85
N ILE A 31 7.47 4.10 7.58
CA ILE A 31 8.08 5.17 6.78
C ILE A 31 6.96 6.10 6.31
N ASP A 32 7.05 7.38 6.66
CA ASP A 32 6.06 8.39 6.27
C ASP A 32 6.71 9.78 6.18
N MET A 33 6.17 10.68 5.37
CA MET A 33 6.58 12.09 5.38
C MET A 33 6.20 12.79 6.69
N ASN A 34 5.11 12.33 7.32
CA ASN A 34 4.61 12.77 8.61
C ASN A 34 4.56 11.56 9.56
N PRO A 35 5.71 11.12 10.09
CA PRO A 35 5.77 9.93 10.92
C PRO A 35 4.94 10.09 12.19
N SER A 36 4.41 8.96 12.68
CA SER A 36 3.83 8.88 14.02
C SER A 36 4.91 8.99 15.11
N GLU A 37 4.50 9.09 16.36
CA GLU A 37 5.40 9.06 17.52
C GLU A 37 5.88 7.63 17.89
N ASP A 38 5.68 6.65 17.01
CA ASP A 38 6.10 5.27 17.24
C ASP A 38 7.64 5.17 17.28
N GLU A 39 8.18 4.31 18.12
CA GLU A 39 9.60 4.16 18.39
C GLU A 39 10.46 3.93 17.12
N PHE A 40 9.93 3.17 16.15
CA PHE A 40 10.64 2.83 14.90
C PHE A 40 10.07 3.57 13.68
N ALA A 41 9.40 4.71 13.90
CA ALA A 41 8.92 5.53 12.80
C ALA A 41 10.07 6.33 12.18
N GLN A 42 10.18 6.27 10.85
CA GLN A 42 11.17 7.00 10.07
C GLN A 42 10.49 8.03 9.18
N ARG A 43 11.06 9.24 9.15
CA ARG A 43 10.62 10.26 8.21
C ARG A 43 11.35 10.10 6.89
N ALA A 44 10.61 9.79 5.81
CA ALA A 44 11.15 9.77 4.46
C ALA A 44 10.04 9.98 3.42
N ASP A 45 10.41 10.58 2.29
CA ASP A 45 9.63 10.62 1.08
C ASP A 45 9.96 9.39 0.23
N VAL A 46 8.98 8.54 -0.07
CA VAL A 46 9.17 7.33 -0.87
C VAL A 46 9.59 7.64 -2.32
N THR A 47 9.39 8.86 -2.79
CA THR A 47 9.83 9.31 -4.12
C THR A 47 11.33 9.60 -4.18
N ASP A 48 11.97 9.79 -3.04
CA ASP A 48 13.41 10.02 -2.90
C ASP A 48 14.11 8.72 -2.47
N ARG A 49 14.79 8.08 -3.41
CA ARG A 49 15.50 6.83 -3.16
C ARG A 49 16.54 6.94 -2.05
N ALA A 50 17.24 8.04 -1.94
CA ALA A 50 18.27 8.22 -0.90
C ALA A 50 17.64 8.29 0.50
N GLN A 51 16.48 8.93 0.65
CA GLN A 51 15.74 8.94 1.91
C GLN A 51 15.22 7.54 2.26
N VAL A 52 14.70 6.78 1.28
CA VAL A 52 14.28 5.38 1.49
C VAL A 52 15.45 4.52 1.97
N ASP A 53 16.60 4.60 1.31
CA ASP A 53 17.80 3.83 1.69
C ASP A 53 18.29 4.20 3.10
N ALA A 54 18.30 5.48 3.45
CA ALA A 54 18.69 5.94 4.79
C ALA A 54 17.72 5.44 5.87
N ALA A 55 16.40 5.53 5.63
CA ALA A 55 15.39 5.03 6.55
C ALA A 55 15.51 3.51 6.76
N LEU A 56 15.67 2.74 5.69
CA LEU A 56 15.85 1.29 5.77
C LEU A 56 17.15 0.90 6.46
N SER A 57 18.23 1.65 6.26
CA SER A 57 19.50 1.43 6.97
C SER A 57 19.32 1.61 8.48
N ALA A 58 18.64 2.67 8.91
CA ALA A 58 18.33 2.91 10.32
C ALA A 58 17.45 1.79 10.92
N ILE A 59 16.43 1.32 10.16
CA ILE A 59 15.56 0.23 10.57
C ILE A 59 16.36 -1.07 10.73
N ARG A 60 17.21 -1.42 9.75
CA ARG A 60 18.06 -2.61 9.81
C ARG A 60 19.00 -2.62 11.01
N ALA A 61 19.57 -1.46 11.35
CA ALA A 61 20.46 -1.32 12.50
C ALA A 61 19.76 -1.61 13.84
N GLN A 62 18.44 -1.37 13.92
CA GLN A 62 17.67 -1.52 15.15
C GLN A 62 16.91 -2.86 15.20
N LEU A 63 16.33 -3.29 14.08
CA LEU A 63 15.38 -4.41 14.03
C LEU A 63 15.88 -5.60 13.18
N GLY A 64 17.04 -5.47 12.55
CA GLY A 64 17.57 -6.50 11.65
C GLY A 64 16.95 -6.45 10.25
N PRO A 65 17.19 -7.49 9.41
CA PRO A 65 16.77 -7.54 8.02
C PRO A 65 15.26 -7.39 7.85
N VAL A 66 14.85 -6.66 6.81
CA VAL A 66 13.43 -6.42 6.50
C VAL A 66 12.90 -7.56 5.63
N THR A 67 12.02 -8.37 6.19
CA THR A 67 11.44 -9.53 5.50
C THR A 67 9.95 -9.37 5.16
N VAL A 68 9.32 -8.28 5.63
CA VAL A 68 7.94 -7.92 5.28
C VAL A 68 7.90 -6.48 4.84
N LEU A 69 7.25 -6.21 3.69
CA LEU A 69 7.01 -4.86 3.20
C LEU A 69 5.53 -4.68 2.86
N VAL A 70 4.92 -3.63 3.40
CA VAL A 70 3.60 -3.16 2.98
C VAL A 70 3.72 -1.77 2.38
N ASN A 71 3.48 -1.64 1.08
CA ASN A 71 3.46 -0.37 0.38
C ASN A 71 2.07 0.26 0.48
N ALA A 72 1.87 1.12 1.50
CA ALA A 72 0.61 1.83 1.71
C ALA A 72 0.72 3.35 1.54
N ALA A 73 1.94 3.89 1.34
CA ALA A 73 2.10 5.28 0.93
C ALA A 73 1.40 5.54 -0.40
N GLY A 74 0.66 6.64 -0.48
CA GLY A 74 -0.08 6.97 -1.69
C GLY A 74 -0.64 8.38 -1.67
N LEU A 75 -0.91 8.90 -2.85
CA LEU A 75 -1.49 10.20 -3.10
C LEU A 75 -2.74 10.03 -3.98
N ASP A 76 -3.85 10.66 -3.61
CA ASP A 76 -5.02 10.74 -4.48
C ASP A 76 -4.76 11.66 -5.68
N GLY A 77 -5.50 11.44 -6.77
CA GLY A 77 -5.49 12.34 -7.93
C GLY A 77 -6.90 12.46 -8.47
N PHE A 78 -7.45 13.68 -8.49
CA PHE A 78 -8.79 13.93 -9.02
C PHE A 78 -8.81 15.22 -9.84
N LYS A 79 -8.77 15.08 -11.19
CA LYS A 79 -8.79 16.18 -12.13
C LYS A 79 -9.28 15.71 -13.50
N ARG A 80 -9.96 16.55 -14.28
CA ARG A 80 -10.34 16.24 -15.66
C ARG A 80 -9.06 15.94 -16.47
N PHE A 81 -9.08 14.93 -17.31
CA PHE A 81 -7.89 14.47 -18.03
C PHE A 81 -7.20 15.59 -18.83
N THR A 82 -7.98 16.42 -19.51
CA THR A 82 -7.44 17.57 -20.31
C THR A 82 -6.79 18.65 -19.47
N ASP A 83 -7.07 18.70 -18.18
CA ASP A 83 -6.60 19.74 -17.27
C ASP A 83 -5.42 19.29 -16.41
N ILE A 84 -5.06 17.98 -16.46
CA ILE A 84 -3.90 17.43 -15.76
C ILE A 84 -2.63 17.98 -16.40
N THR A 85 -1.83 18.71 -15.62
CA THR A 85 -0.49 19.11 -16.07
C THR A 85 0.47 17.92 -16.00
N TYR A 86 1.60 18.00 -16.73
CA TYR A 86 2.60 16.94 -16.66
C TYR A 86 3.19 16.77 -15.27
N ASP A 87 3.40 17.84 -14.53
CA ASP A 87 3.93 17.80 -13.15
C ASP A 87 2.93 17.12 -12.20
N GLU A 88 1.63 17.38 -12.33
CA GLU A 88 0.60 16.69 -11.55
C GLU A 88 0.52 15.20 -11.89
N TRP A 89 0.62 14.86 -13.18
CA TRP A 89 0.72 13.49 -13.65
C TRP A 89 1.93 12.81 -13.02
N GLN A 90 3.11 13.40 -13.19
CA GLN A 90 4.36 12.85 -12.70
C GLN A 90 4.35 12.65 -11.18
N ARG A 91 3.88 13.63 -10.43
CA ARG A 91 3.77 13.53 -8.96
C ARG A 91 2.93 12.33 -8.51
N VAL A 92 1.80 12.06 -9.18
CA VAL A 92 0.95 10.92 -8.85
C VAL A 92 1.64 9.60 -9.21
N ILE A 93 2.34 9.54 -10.34
CA ILE A 93 3.15 8.38 -10.73
C ILE A 93 4.30 8.16 -9.75
N ASP A 94 5.02 9.22 -9.37
CA ASP A 94 6.17 9.12 -8.49
C ASP A 94 5.80 8.56 -7.12
N VAL A 95 4.72 9.05 -6.51
CA VAL A 95 4.31 8.55 -5.20
C VAL A 95 3.71 7.14 -5.29
N ASN A 96 2.78 6.90 -6.24
CA ASN A 96 1.99 5.67 -6.24
C ASN A 96 2.65 4.49 -6.97
N LEU A 97 3.68 4.73 -7.80
CA LEU A 97 4.37 3.70 -8.56
C LEU A 97 5.88 3.70 -8.30
N ASN A 98 6.57 4.82 -8.53
CA ASN A 98 8.04 4.88 -8.37
C ASN A 98 8.43 4.69 -6.89
N GLY A 99 7.66 5.22 -5.94
CA GLY A 99 7.86 4.99 -4.52
C GLY A 99 7.72 3.50 -4.12
N VAL A 100 6.74 2.81 -4.71
CA VAL A 100 6.58 1.35 -4.52
C VAL A 100 7.81 0.61 -5.07
N PHE A 101 8.28 0.98 -6.26
CA PHE A 101 9.49 0.40 -6.86
C PHE A 101 10.71 0.63 -5.97
N HIS A 102 10.95 1.86 -5.48
CA HIS A 102 12.09 2.17 -4.61
C HIS A 102 12.10 1.30 -3.36
N CYS A 103 10.96 1.20 -2.68
CA CYS A 103 10.85 0.43 -1.44
C CYS A 103 11.05 -1.07 -1.68
N ILE A 104 10.43 -1.64 -2.71
CA ILE A 104 10.57 -3.06 -3.04
C ILE A 104 12.03 -3.38 -3.37
N GLN A 105 12.64 -2.61 -4.29
CA GLN A 105 14.01 -2.86 -4.72
C GLN A 105 15.00 -2.78 -3.55
N ALA A 106 14.76 -1.90 -2.59
CA ALA A 106 15.63 -1.70 -1.45
C ALA A 106 15.54 -2.82 -0.39
N VAL A 107 14.40 -3.53 -0.27
CA VAL A 107 14.24 -4.61 0.72
C VAL A 107 14.40 -6.02 0.15
N LEU A 108 14.31 -6.18 -1.17
CA LEU A 108 14.41 -7.50 -1.81
C LEU A 108 15.69 -8.26 -1.46
N PRO A 109 16.89 -7.64 -1.36
CA PRO A 109 18.10 -8.36 -0.95
C PRO A 109 17.95 -9.06 0.40
N ASP A 110 17.37 -8.40 1.42
CA ASP A 110 17.15 -8.99 2.74
C ASP A 110 16.26 -10.22 2.66
N MET A 111 15.20 -10.16 1.85
CA MET A 111 14.24 -11.26 1.67
C MET A 111 14.87 -12.44 0.92
N VAL A 112 15.68 -12.16 -0.11
CA VAL A 112 16.40 -13.19 -0.88
C VAL A 112 17.41 -13.89 0.03
N ASP A 113 18.20 -13.16 0.79
CA ASP A 113 19.18 -13.71 1.73
C ASP A 113 18.52 -14.56 2.85
N ALA A 114 17.31 -14.16 3.27
CA ALA A 114 16.53 -14.92 4.24
C ALA A 114 15.82 -16.15 3.64
N GLY A 115 15.73 -16.29 2.32
CA GLY A 115 14.93 -17.33 1.65
C GLY A 115 13.43 -17.24 2.00
N TRP A 116 12.96 -16.08 2.45
CA TRP A 116 11.59 -15.82 2.86
C TRP A 116 11.27 -14.33 2.78
N GLY A 117 10.13 -13.99 2.22
CA GLY A 117 9.67 -12.62 2.16
C GLY A 117 8.17 -12.49 1.89
N ARG A 118 7.59 -11.37 2.33
CA ARG A 118 6.18 -11.03 2.08
C ARG A 118 6.07 -9.58 1.66
N ILE A 119 5.55 -9.34 0.46
CA ILE A 119 5.28 -8.00 -0.06
C ILE A 119 3.79 -7.86 -0.31
N VAL A 120 3.17 -6.83 0.27
CA VAL A 120 1.77 -6.47 0.01
C VAL A 120 1.71 -5.04 -0.48
N ASN A 121 1.17 -4.84 -1.67
CA ASN A 121 1.00 -3.53 -2.29
C ASN A 121 -0.44 -3.06 -2.13
N ILE A 122 -0.67 -1.89 -1.54
CA ILE A 122 -2.00 -1.28 -1.51
C ILE A 122 -2.29 -0.65 -2.87
N SER A 123 -3.15 -1.33 -3.63
CA SER A 123 -3.64 -0.91 -4.93
C SER A 123 -4.92 -0.05 -4.78
N SER A 124 -5.89 -0.21 -5.66
CA SER A 124 -7.20 0.43 -5.58
C SER A 124 -8.24 -0.37 -6.37
N SER A 125 -9.46 -0.43 -5.87
CA SER A 125 -10.58 -1.02 -6.61
C SER A 125 -10.92 -0.28 -7.91
N SER A 126 -10.50 0.99 -8.03
CA SER A 126 -10.62 1.77 -9.28
C SER A 126 -9.83 1.17 -10.45
N THR A 127 -8.89 0.26 -10.19
CA THR A 127 -8.16 -0.45 -11.26
C THR A 127 -9.02 -1.47 -12.02
N HIS A 128 -10.15 -1.91 -11.46
CA HIS A 128 -11.05 -2.85 -12.09
C HIS A 128 -12.06 -2.18 -13.02
N SER A 129 -12.58 -1.01 -12.62
CA SER A 129 -13.68 -0.33 -13.34
C SER A 129 -13.27 1.01 -13.97
N GLY A 130 -12.10 1.54 -13.61
CA GLY A 130 -11.79 2.94 -13.84
C GLY A 130 -12.58 3.85 -12.90
N THR A 131 -12.20 5.13 -12.87
CA THR A 131 -12.94 6.18 -12.14
C THR A 131 -12.77 7.48 -12.90
N PRO A 132 -13.87 8.17 -13.27
CA PRO A 132 -13.78 9.49 -13.92
C PRO A 132 -12.92 10.45 -13.11
N HIS A 133 -12.13 11.26 -13.80
CA HIS A 133 -11.21 12.26 -13.21
C HIS A 133 -10.02 11.70 -12.40
N MET A 134 -9.77 10.39 -12.44
CA MET A 134 -8.67 9.75 -11.71
C MET A 134 -7.68 9.01 -12.64
N SER A 135 -7.57 9.39 -13.91
CA SER A 135 -6.81 8.64 -14.92
C SER A 135 -5.34 8.39 -14.53
N HIS A 136 -4.63 9.40 -14.00
CA HIS A 136 -3.24 9.26 -13.52
C HIS A 136 -3.13 8.33 -12.31
N TYR A 137 -4.05 8.43 -11.37
CA TYR A 137 -4.10 7.54 -10.20
C TYR A 137 -4.41 6.08 -10.59
N VAL A 138 -5.42 5.89 -11.44
CA VAL A 138 -5.80 4.55 -11.95
C VAL A 138 -4.65 3.94 -12.75
N ALA A 139 -3.96 4.73 -13.59
CA ALA A 139 -2.79 4.27 -14.33
C ALA A 139 -1.67 3.78 -13.40
N ALA A 140 -1.31 4.60 -12.38
CA ALA A 140 -0.28 4.24 -11.40
C ALA A 140 -0.65 2.95 -10.61
N LYS A 141 -1.88 2.87 -10.09
CA LYS A 141 -2.33 1.70 -9.32
C LYS A 141 -2.49 0.44 -10.19
N SER A 142 -2.84 0.59 -11.47
CA SER A 142 -2.86 -0.53 -12.42
C SER A 142 -1.45 -1.03 -12.72
N ALA A 143 -0.48 -0.13 -12.84
CA ALA A 143 0.92 -0.50 -13.01
C ALA A 143 1.46 -1.27 -11.79
N VAL A 144 1.06 -0.90 -10.55
CA VAL A 144 1.39 -1.66 -9.33
C VAL A 144 0.84 -3.08 -9.39
N ASN A 145 -0.37 -3.29 -9.93
CA ASN A 145 -0.92 -4.63 -10.13
C ASN A 145 -0.07 -5.46 -11.12
N GLY A 146 0.41 -4.83 -12.19
CA GLY A 146 1.33 -5.46 -13.15
C GLY A 146 2.68 -5.83 -12.50
N LEU A 147 3.27 -4.88 -11.77
CA LEU A 147 4.50 -5.08 -11.01
C LEU A 147 4.37 -6.24 -10.00
N THR A 148 3.26 -6.30 -9.28
CA THR A 148 2.95 -7.38 -8.32
C THR A 148 3.03 -8.76 -8.98
N LYS A 149 2.43 -8.94 -10.16
CA LYS A 149 2.43 -10.22 -10.89
C LYS A 149 3.81 -10.58 -11.39
N SER A 150 4.56 -9.62 -11.94
CA SER A 150 5.90 -9.84 -12.45
C SER A 150 6.86 -10.30 -11.34
N LEU A 151 6.88 -9.56 -10.21
CA LEU A 151 7.75 -9.89 -9.09
C LEU A 151 7.37 -11.21 -8.40
N ALA A 152 6.10 -11.57 -8.37
CA ALA A 152 5.65 -12.86 -7.85
C ALA A 152 6.26 -14.04 -8.63
N LEU A 153 6.37 -13.92 -9.95
CA LEU A 153 6.99 -14.93 -10.79
C LEU A 153 8.52 -14.94 -10.66
N GLU A 154 9.13 -13.76 -10.58
CA GLU A 154 10.58 -13.62 -10.51
C GLU A 154 11.16 -14.09 -9.17
N TYR A 155 10.50 -13.74 -8.06
CA TYR A 155 11.00 -13.99 -6.69
C TYR A 155 10.30 -15.15 -5.97
N GLY A 156 9.27 -15.75 -6.55
CA GLY A 156 8.63 -16.95 -6.00
C GLY A 156 9.61 -18.08 -5.70
N PRO A 157 10.58 -18.41 -6.61
CA PRO A 157 11.60 -19.43 -6.34
C PRO A 157 12.49 -19.13 -5.13
N ALA A 158 12.60 -17.86 -4.71
CA ALA A 158 13.34 -17.44 -3.51
C ALA A 158 12.48 -17.46 -2.23
N GLY A 159 11.26 -18.01 -2.26
CA GLY A 159 10.37 -18.07 -1.09
C GLY A 159 9.64 -16.76 -0.77
N ILE A 160 9.61 -15.82 -1.73
CA ILE A 160 8.98 -14.50 -1.56
C ILE A 160 7.61 -14.50 -2.24
N THR A 161 6.58 -14.07 -1.50
CA THR A 161 5.26 -13.82 -2.10
C THR A 161 5.03 -12.32 -2.28
N VAL A 162 4.42 -11.96 -3.41
CA VAL A 162 4.09 -10.57 -3.74
C VAL A 162 2.62 -10.52 -4.14
N ASN A 163 1.81 -9.78 -3.36
CA ASN A 163 0.38 -9.65 -3.60
C ASN A 163 -0.05 -8.19 -3.54
N ALA A 164 -1.21 -7.87 -4.10
CA ALA A 164 -1.82 -6.55 -3.98
C ALA A 164 -3.20 -6.65 -3.35
N VAL A 165 -3.52 -5.66 -2.54
CA VAL A 165 -4.84 -5.47 -1.95
C VAL A 165 -5.43 -4.18 -2.53
N PRO A 166 -6.43 -4.23 -3.42
CA PRO A 166 -7.20 -3.07 -3.86
C PRO A 166 -8.36 -2.78 -2.89
N PRO A 167 -8.24 -1.73 -2.03
CA PRO A 167 -9.32 -1.30 -1.18
C PRO A 167 -10.51 -0.74 -1.97
N GLY A 168 -11.72 -0.92 -1.43
CA GLY A 168 -12.91 -0.22 -1.88
C GLY A 168 -13.02 1.18 -1.26
N PHE A 169 -14.24 1.50 -0.81
CA PHE A 169 -14.55 2.78 -0.17
C PHE A 169 -14.25 2.68 1.33
N ILE A 170 -13.08 3.15 1.74
CA ILE A 170 -12.53 3.00 3.10
C ILE A 170 -12.50 4.34 3.82
N ASP A 171 -12.96 4.39 5.06
CA ASP A 171 -12.94 5.58 5.93
C ASP A 171 -11.50 5.92 6.35
N THR A 172 -10.89 6.84 5.65
CA THR A 172 -9.52 7.28 5.84
C THR A 172 -9.39 8.80 5.81
N PRO A 173 -8.32 9.40 6.34
CA PRO A 173 -8.05 10.83 6.18
C PRO A 173 -8.03 11.27 4.71
N MET A 174 -7.52 10.43 3.79
CA MET A 174 -7.52 10.71 2.34
C MET A 174 -8.95 10.83 1.80
N LEU A 175 -9.84 9.90 2.17
CA LEU A 175 -11.25 9.92 1.77
C LEU A 175 -11.97 11.14 2.35
N ARG A 176 -11.79 11.41 3.65
CA ARG A 176 -12.41 12.56 4.31
C ARG A 176 -11.92 13.88 3.72
N GLY A 177 -10.63 13.96 3.36
CA GLY A 177 -10.10 15.09 2.61
C GLY A 177 -10.72 15.25 1.22
N ALA A 178 -10.99 14.16 0.49
CA ALA A 178 -11.68 14.19 -0.79
C ALA A 178 -13.14 14.64 -0.65
N GLU A 179 -13.84 14.16 0.38
CA GLU A 179 -15.20 14.59 0.75
C GLU A 179 -15.25 16.10 1.04
N ALA A 180 -14.37 16.59 1.91
CA ALA A 180 -14.28 18.01 2.27
C ALA A 180 -14.00 18.92 1.05
N ARG A 181 -13.31 18.41 0.02
CA ARG A 181 -13.06 19.11 -1.25
C ARG A 181 -14.20 18.96 -2.28
N GLY A 182 -15.35 18.35 -1.89
CA GLY A 182 -16.50 18.14 -2.75
C GLY A 182 -16.28 17.14 -3.91
N ARG A 183 -15.25 16.29 -3.82
CA ARG A 183 -14.94 15.26 -4.82
C ARG A 183 -15.86 14.05 -4.71
N ILE A 184 -16.44 13.82 -3.54
CA ILE A 184 -17.43 12.79 -3.25
C ILE A 184 -18.74 13.51 -2.98
N ARG A 185 -19.70 13.37 -3.90
CA ARG A 185 -20.96 14.11 -3.82
C ARG A 185 -21.96 13.52 -2.83
N ASP A 186 -21.96 12.20 -2.73
CA ASP A 186 -22.92 11.45 -1.89
C ASP A 186 -22.25 10.20 -1.32
N VAL A 187 -21.84 10.32 -0.08
CA VAL A 187 -21.24 9.20 0.67
C VAL A 187 -22.27 8.12 0.93
N GLN A 188 -23.53 8.50 1.25
CA GLN A 188 -24.59 7.52 1.53
C GLN A 188 -24.94 6.71 0.29
N ALA A 189 -25.09 7.35 -0.87
CA ALA A 189 -25.33 6.63 -2.12
C ALA A 189 -24.17 5.65 -2.45
N THR A 190 -22.93 6.00 -2.09
CA THR A 190 -21.78 5.11 -2.26
C THR A 190 -21.86 3.89 -1.32
N ILE A 191 -22.30 4.10 -0.07
CA ILE A 191 -22.54 3.03 0.90
C ILE A 191 -23.66 2.13 0.43
N ASP A 192 -24.76 2.71 -0.04
CA ASP A 192 -25.94 1.98 -0.53
C ASP A 192 -25.64 1.16 -1.80
N ALA A 193 -24.70 1.61 -2.62
CA ALA A 193 -24.21 0.88 -3.79
C ALA A 193 -23.18 -0.22 -3.43
N THR A 194 -22.67 -0.26 -2.20
CA THR A 194 -21.74 -1.29 -1.75
C THR A 194 -22.53 -2.50 -1.27
N PRO A 195 -22.33 -3.73 -1.79
CA PRO A 195 -23.13 -4.91 -1.41
C PRO A 195 -23.20 -5.17 0.09
N VAL A 196 -22.08 -5.00 0.85
CA VAL A 196 -22.08 -5.15 2.31
C VAL A 196 -22.69 -3.97 3.07
N ARG A 197 -23.23 -2.96 2.36
CA ARG A 197 -23.99 -1.83 2.91
C ARG A 197 -23.29 -1.05 4.02
N ARG A 198 -21.99 -0.98 3.98
CA ARG A 198 -21.17 -0.13 4.86
C ARG A 198 -19.93 0.39 4.17
N MET A 199 -19.39 1.47 4.69
CA MET A 199 -18.02 1.88 4.40
C MET A 199 -17.05 0.87 5.01
N GLY A 200 -15.97 0.56 4.31
CA GLY A 200 -14.88 -0.22 4.89
C GLY A 200 -14.09 0.61 5.91
N LYS A 201 -13.43 -0.07 6.82
CA LYS A 201 -12.52 0.54 7.79
C LYS A 201 -11.08 0.16 7.44
N PRO A 202 -10.08 0.97 7.86
CA PRO A 202 -8.66 0.61 7.71
C PRO A 202 -8.34 -0.80 8.23
N GLU A 203 -9.02 -1.25 9.30
CA GLU A 203 -8.85 -2.57 9.90
C GLU A 203 -9.32 -3.71 8.99
N ASP A 204 -10.31 -3.48 8.10
CA ASP A 204 -10.73 -4.47 7.10
C ASP A 204 -9.57 -4.78 6.13
N ILE A 205 -8.80 -3.74 5.76
CA ILE A 205 -7.62 -3.89 4.90
C ILE A 205 -6.45 -4.51 5.66
N ALA A 206 -6.24 -4.08 6.90
CA ALA A 206 -5.19 -4.60 7.76
C ALA A 206 -5.34 -6.12 8.00
N ALA A 207 -6.57 -6.61 8.16
CA ALA A 207 -6.85 -8.04 8.30
C ALA A 207 -6.43 -8.84 7.06
N ALA A 208 -6.73 -8.35 5.86
CA ALA A 208 -6.33 -9.00 4.61
C ALA A 208 -4.80 -8.96 4.43
N CYS A 209 -4.15 -7.83 4.73
CA CYS A 209 -2.69 -7.72 4.69
C CYS A 209 -2.03 -8.69 5.67
N ALA A 210 -2.52 -8.77 6.91
CA ALA A 210 -1.97 -9.68 7.92
C ALA A 210 -2.09 -11.15 7.48
N PHE A 211 -3.22 -11.54 6.89
CA PHE A 211 -3.38 -12.87 6.32
C PHE A 211 -2.35 -13.14 5.20
N LEU A 212 -2.22 -12.23 4.22
CA LEU A 212 -1.28 -12.41 3.11
C LEU A 212 0.20 -12.42 3.54
N ILE A 213 0.51 -11.83 4.69
CA ILE A 213 1.85 -11.79 5.30
C ILE A 213 2.13 -13.07 6.10
N SER A 214 1.11 -13.74 6.61
CA SER A 214 1.25 -14.94 7.43
C SER A 214 1.89 -16.12 6.67
N ASP A 215 2.35 -17.11 7.41
CA ASP A 215 2.88 -18.35 6.82
C ASP A 215 1.76 -19.19 6.17
N GLU A 216 0.50 -19.04 6.61
CA GLU A 216 -0.68 -19.71 6.05
C GLU A 216 -0.93 -19.30 4.58
N ALA A 217 -0.57 -18.07 4.18
CA ALA A 217 -0.69 -17.57 2.82
C ALA A 217 0.52 -17.89 1.93
N GLY A 218 1.40 -18.81 2.35
CA GLY A 218 2.64 -19.12 1.64
C GLY A 218 2.46 -19.65 0.19
N TYR A 219 1.27 -20.10 -0.18
CA TYR A 219 0.93 -20.54 -1.55
C TYR A 219 0.15 -19.49 -2.35
N ILE A 220 -0.01 -18.26 -1.80
CA ILE A 220 -0.74 -17.15 -2.44
C ILE A 220 0.29 -16.12 -2.89
N THR A 221 0.50 -16.00 -4.20
CA THR A 221 1.39 -14.98 -4.79
C THR A 221 0.86 -14.51 -6.13
N GLY A 222 1.18 -13.28 -6.53
CA GLY A 222 0.71 -12.65 -7.76
C GLY A 222 -0.77 -12.27 -7.76
N GLN A 223 -1.45 -12.37 -6.62
CA GLN A 223 -2.90 -12.15 -6.53
C GLN A 223 -3.23 -10.67 -6.29
N ILE A 224 -4.36 -10.26 -6.84
CA ILE A 224 -4.97 -8.96 -6.66
C ILE A 224 -6.25 -9.20 -5.86
N LEU A 225 -6.11 -9.23 -4.52
CA LEU A 225 -7.18 -9.61 -3.60
C LEU A 225 -8.06 -8.40 -3.26
N GLY A 226 -9.23 -8.29 -3.87
CA GLY A 226 -10.19 -7.20 -3.63
C GLY A 226 -10.74 -7.21 -2.21
N VAL A 227 -10.55 -6.10 -1.48
CA VAL A 227 -11.18 -5.85 -0.17
C VAL A 227 -12.05 -4.60 -0.29
N ASN A 228 -13.20 -4.76 -0.93
CA ASN A 228 -14.01 -3.67 -1.46
C ASN A 228 -15.51 -3.77 -1.13
N GLY A 229 -15.88 -4.70 -0.24
CA GLY A 229 -17.29 -4.91 0.13
C GLY A 229 -18.17 -5.46 -1.00
N GLY A 230 -17.55 -6.09 -2.02
CA GLY A 230 -18.25 -6.65 -3.19
C GLY A 230 -18.54 -5.62 -4.30
N ARG A 231 -17.97 -4.42 -4.24
CA ARG A 231 -18.32 -3.34 -5.17
C ARG A 231 -17.78 -3.50 -6.59
N ASN A 232 -16.70 -4.22 -6.78
CA ASN A 232 -16.05 -4.42 -8.09
C ASN A 232 -15.65 -5.90 -8.22
N THR A 233 -16.64 -6.75 -8.28
CA THR A 233 -16.49 -8.20 -8.51
C THR A 233 -16.59 -8.52 -10.00
#